data_9dea2146be984b84403eabc406cef139
#
_entry.id   9dea2146be984b84403eabc406cef139
#
_cell.length_a   1.000
_cell.length_b   1.000
_cell.length_c   1.000
_cell.angle_alpha   90.00
_cell.angle_beta   90.00
_cell.angle_gamma   90.00
#
_symmetry.space_group_name_H-M   'P 1'
#
loop_
_entity.id
_entity.type
_entity.pdbx_description
1 polymer ?
#
loop_
_entity_poly.entity_id
_entity_poly.type
_entity_poly.pdbx_seq_one_letter_code
_entity_poly.pdbx_strand_id
1 'polypeptide(L)'
;LGDRVVTGGTFGAWAEHVVADAAGLIPAPQGVPDEAAAQLVAMPFSAISLLHSLDLEPGQWIVQNAANGAVGRMVAQLAVARGVRVVGLVRRAAGVDELRDAGIGDVVATDADDWREQVSAITGGEPIAAGVDSVGGSAAQDVLSVLGEGGELVAFGAMASPVMELRSGDLIFKQATVRGFWGSVVSRTMDAPTRRALFGELGERLASGALTLPVSSIH
;
A
#
# COMPACT_ATOMS: atom_id res chain seq x y z
N LEU A 1 22.15 -15.71 -21.21
CA LEU A 1 21.71 -16.99 -20.62
C LEU A 1 22.18 -17.03 -19.16
N GLY A 2 21.28 -17.46 -18.24
CA GLY A 2 21.58 -17.53 -16.81
C GLY A 2 21.29 -16.26 -16.02
N ASP A 3 20.69 -15.23 -16.62
CA ASP A 3 20.30 -14.02 -15.93
C ASP A 3 19.09 -14.28 -15.03
N ARG A 4 19.10 -13.76 -13.81
CA ARG A 4 17.93 -13.75 -12.94
C ARG A 4 16.98 -12.63 -13.38
N VAL A 5 15.75 -13.00 -13.67
CA VAL A 5 14.72 -12.06 -14.16
C VAL A 5 13.38 -12.30 -13.47
N VAL A 6 12.55 -11.27 -13.42
CA VAL A 6 11.16 -11.35 -12.99
C VAL A 6 10.24 -10.87 -14.12
N THR A 7 9.02 -11.37 -14.14
CA THR A 7 7.99 -10.97 -15.11
C THR A 7 6.65 -10.77 -14.42
N GLY A 8 5.93 -9.73 -14.81
CA GLY A 8 4.59 -9.43 -14.28
C GLY A 8 3.47 -9.58 -15.29
N GLY A 9 3.80 -9.81 -16.56
CA GLY A 9 2.83 -9.86 -17.66
C GLY A 9 2.73 -11.21 -18.37
N THR A 10 3.48 -12.21 -17.90
CA THR A 10 3.54 -13.52 -18.56
C THR A 10 2.51 -14.46 -17.97
N PHE A 11 1.54 -14.88 -18.78
CA PHE A 11 0.58 -15.89 -18.38
C PHE A 11 1.25 -17.26 -18.29
N GLY A 12 0.91 -18.07 -17.26
CA GLY A 12 1.48 -19.40 -17.06
C GLY A 12 2.84 -19.41 -16.34
N ALA A 13 3.23 -18.32 -15.70
CA ALA A 13 4.50 -18.23 -14.96
C ALA A 13 4.55 -19.09 -13.67
N TRP A 14 3.44 -19.70 -13.26
CA TRP A 14 3.40 -20.71 -12.18
C TRP A 14 3.75 -22.08 -12.76
N ALA A 15 4.98 -22.24 -13.21
CA ALA A 15 5.51 -23.43 -13.83
C ALA A 15 7.04 -23.45 -13.75
N GLU A 16 7.65 -24.63 -13.90
CA GLU A 16 9.11 -24.78 -13.93
C GLU A 16 9.74 -24.05 -15.13
N HIS A 17 9.00 -23.93 -16.23
CA HIS A 17 9.44 -23.25 -17.45
C HIS A 17 8.28 -22.44 -18.04
N VAL A 18 8.60 -21.25 -18.52
CA VAL A 18 7.65 -20.38 -19.21
C VAL A 18 8.33 -19.68 -20.39
N VAL A 19 7.57 -19.44 -21.45
CA VAL A 19 8.03 -18.60 -22.56
C VAL A 19 7.52 -17.19 -22.34
N ALA A 20 8.44 -16.24 -22.26
CA ALA A 20 8.13 -14.82 -22.03
C ALA A 20 8.76 -13.96 -23.12
N ASP A 21 8.14 -12.79 -23.39
CA ASP A 21 8.75 -11.76 -24.22
C ASP A 21 9.95 -11.15 -23.48
N ALA A 22 11.13 -11.21 -24.10
CA ALA A 22 12.36 -10.69 -23.52
C ALA A 22 12.27 -9.19 -23.20
N ALA A 23 11.48 -8.40 -23.94
CA ALA A 23 11.27 -6.98 -23.68
C ALA A 23 10.46 -6.70 -22.40
N GLY A 24 9.70 -7.69 -21.94
CA GLY A 24 8.90 -7.62 -20.69
C GLY A 24 9.61 -8.13 -19.46
N LEU A 25 10.84 -8.64 -19.60
CA LEU A 25 11.61 -9.16 -18.47
C LEU A 25 12.33 -8.03 -17.74
N ILE A 26 12.31 -8.09 -16.42
CA ILE A 26 12.97 -7.14 -15.53
C ILE A 26 14.11 -7.88 -14.80
N PRO A 27 15.35 -7.39 -14.83
CA PRO A 27 16.42 -8.00 -14.05
C PRO A 27 16.05 -8.06 -12.56
N ALA A 28 16.17 -9.23 -11.95
CA ALA A 28 15.97 -9.38 -10.52
C ALA A 28 17.05 -8.61 -9.76
N PRO A 29 16.70 -7.81 -8.74
CA PRO A 29 17.68 -7.04 -7.98
C PRO A 29 18.71 -7.96 -7.31
N GLN A 30 19.97 -7.51 -7.27
CA GLN A 30 21.02 -8.24 -6.56
C GLN A 30 20.77 -8.22 -5.05
N GLY A 31 21.08 -9.32 -4.38
CA GLY A 31 20.90 -9.45 -2.93
C GLY A 31 19.46 -9.69 -2.48
N VAL A 32 18.48 -9.71 -3.40
CA VAL A 32 17.09 -10.05 -3.10
C VAL A 32 16.87 -11.55 -3.31
N PRO A 33 16.35 -12.30 -2.31
CA PRO A 33 16.03 -13.72 -2.44
C PRO A 33 14.99 -13.98 -3.53
N ASP A 34 14.97 -15.19 -4.10
CA ASP A 34 14.08 -15.53 -5.22
C ASP A 34 12.60 -15.43 -4.85
N GLU A 35 12.24 -15.83 -3.64
CA GLU A 35 10.88 -15.75 -3.10
C GLU A 35 10.37 -14.31 -2.94
N ALA A 36 11.25 -13.36 -2.69
CA ALA A 36 10.92 -11.94 -2.66
C ALA A 36 10.92 -11.35 -4.08
N ALA A 37 11.88 -11.72 -4.91
CA ALA A 37 11.97 -11.27 -6.29
C ALA A 37 10.73 -11.71 -7.11
N ALA A 38 10.23 -12.92 -6.89
CA ALA A 38 9.02 -13.44 -7.54
C ALA A 38 7.76 -12.63 -7.25
N GLN A 39 7.70 -11.91 -6.13
CA GLN A 39 6.56 -11.05 -5.77
C GLN A 39 6.68 -9.62 -6.31
N LEU A 40 7.88 -9.19 -6.71
CA LEU A 40 8.27 -7.79 -6.88
C LEU A 40 7.35 -6.99 -7.82
N VAL A 41 6.93 -7.58 -8.93
CA VAL A 41 6.16 -6.92 -10.00
C VAL A 41 4.66 -6.83 -9.73
N ALA A 42 4.17 -7.47 -8.67
CA ALA A 42 2.75 -7.51 -8.31
C ALA A 42 2.45 -6.52 -7.16
N MET A 43 2.26 -7.05 -5.95
CA MET A 43 1.84 -6.24 -4.80
C MET A 43 2.86 -5.20 -4.35
N PRO A 44 4.18 -5.48 -4.31
CA PRO A 44 5.16 -4.45 -3.95
C PRO A 44 5.17 -3.28 -4.91
N PHE A 45 5.10 -3.53 -6.23
CA PHE A 45 5.03 -2.47 -7.22
C PHE A 45 3.71 -1.68 -7.14
N SER A 46 2.60 -2.34 -6.83
CA SER A 46 1.33 -1.64 -6.58
C SER A 46 1.42 -0.74 -5.33
N ALA A 47 2.02 -1.22 -4.24
CA ALA A 47 2.19 -0.45 -3.01
C ALA A 47 3.06 0.80 -3.21
N ILE A 48 4.23 0.65 -3.87
CA ILE A 48 5.13 1.79 -4.09
C ILE A 48 4.57 2.78 -5.11
N SER A 49 3.85 2.30 -6.14
CA SER A 49 3.20 3.14 -7.14
C SER A 49 2.02 3.92 -6.54
N LEU A 50 1.24 3.28 -5.65
CA LEU A 50 0.20 3.95 -4.89
C LEU A 50 0.80 5.08 -4.04
N LEU A 51 1.81 4.77 -3.25
CA LEU A 51 2.48 5.75 -2.39
C LEU A 51 3.10 6.90 -3.20
N HIS A 52 3.71 6.59 -4.36
CA HIS A 52 4.22 7.61 -5.28
C HIS A 52 3.10 8.52 -5.81
N SER A 53 1.92 7.96 -6.10
CA SER A 53 0.78 8.72 -6.63
C SER A 53 0.11 9.64 -5.63
N LEU A 54 0.40 9.49 -4.33
CA LEU A 54 -0.13 10.36 -3.27
C LEU A 54 0.67 11.66 -3.15
N ASP A 55 1.87 11.73 -3.70
CA ASP A 55 2.74 12.92 -3.74
C ASP A 55 2.90 13.60 -2.37
N LEU A 56 3.21 12.80 -1.36
CA LEU A 56 3.28 13.25 0.03
C LEU A 56 4.69 13.68 0.42
N GLU A 57 4.77 14.76 1.18
CA GLU A 57 6.00 15.24 1.78
C GLU A 57 6.34 14.49 3.08
N PRO A 58 7.64 14.35 3.42
CA PRO A 58 8.04 13.82 4.72
C PRO A 58 7.36 14.56 5.89
N GLY A 59 6.89 13.80 6.86
CA GLY A 59 6.15 14.32 8.02
C GLY A 59 4.64 14.35 7.85
N GLN A 60 4.10 14.25 6.64
CA GLN A 60 2.65 14.16 6.43
C GLN A 60 2.10 12.80 6.88
N TRP A 61 0.83 12.80 7.24
CA TRP A 61 0.11 11.59 7.65
C TRP A 61 -0.73 10.99 6.52
N ILE A 62 -0.70 9.66 6.43
CA ILE A 62 -1.70 8.88 5.72
C ILE A 62 -2.44 7.94 6.67
N VAL A 63 -3.66 7.59 6.33
CA VAL A 63 -4.44 6.54 6.98
C VAL A 63 -4.79 5.46 5.96
N GLN A 64 -4.75 4.20 6.36
CA GLN A 64 -5.16 3.10 5.48
C GLN A 64 -5.98 2.06 6.24
N ASN A 65 -7.06 1.56 5.63
CA ASN A 65 -7.74 0.37 6.15
C ASN A 65 -7.10 -0.92 5.61
N ALA A 66 -7.55 -2.07 6.08
CA ALA A 66 -6.93 -3.38 5.81
C ALA A 66 -5.39 -3.36 6.03
N ALA A 67 -4.93 -2.63 7.05
CA ALA A 67 -3.51 -2.39 7.31
C ALA A 67 -2.71 -3.68 7.53
N ASN A 68 -3.35 -4.76 8.02
CA ASN A 68 -2.73 -6.08 8.18
C ASN A 68 -2.71 -6.94 6.91
N GLY A 69 -3.30 -6.46 5.81
CA GLY A 69 -3.18 -7.09 4.50
C GLY A 69 -1.77 -6.94 3.90
N ALA A 70 -1.45 -7.73 2.88
CA ALA A 70 -0.12 -7.72 2.26
C ALA A 70 0.28 -6.33 1.74
N VAL A 71 -0.61 -5.65 1.00
CA VAL A 71 -0.33 -4.30 0.48
C VAL A 71 -0.26 -3.27 1.61
N GLY A 72 -1.17 -3.33 2.60
CA GLY A 72 -1.18 -2.41 3.74
C GLY A 72 0.14 -2.43 4.52
N ARG A 73 0.69 -3.62 4.78
CA ARG A 73 2.00 -3.77 5.42
C ARG A 73 3.13 -3.15 4.59
N MET A 74 3.11 -3.35 3.27
CA MET A 74 4.12 -2.79 2.36
C MET A 74 4.02 -1.27 2.30
N VAL A 75 2.80 -0.72 2.18
CA VAL A 75 2.56 0.73 2.18
C VAL A 75 3.08 1.36 3.47
N ALA A 76 2.82 0.75 4.64
CA ALA A 76 3.32 1.25 5.92
C ALA A 76 4.86 1.29 5.95
N GLN A 77 5.53 0.20 5.59
CA GLN A 77 6.99 0.11 5.58
C GLN A 77 7.61 1.12 4.59
N LEU A 78 7.07 1.22 3.37
CA LEU A 78 7.56 2.14 2.33
C LEU A 78 7.31 3.60 2.69
N ALA A 79 6.15 3.93 3.29
CA ALA A 79 5.83 5.27 3.73
C ALA A 79 6.80 5.74 4.83
N VAL A 80 6.99 4.92 5.87
CA VAL A 80 7.95 5.21 6.94
C VAL A 80 9.37 5.40 6.39
N ALA A 81 9.78 4.57 5.44
CA ALA A 81 11.08 4.69 4.78
C ALA A 81 11.25 5.97 3.95
N ARG A 82 10.15 6.62 3.57
CA ARG A 82 10.12 7.94 2.91
C ARG A 82 9.85 9.09 3.88
N GLY A 83 9.80 8.82 5.19
CA GLY A 83 9.49 9.82 6.21
C GLY A 83 8.02 10.20 6.32
N VAL A 84 7.11 9.50 5.63
CA VAL A 84 5.66 9.67 5.74
C VAL A 84 5.14 8.87 6.92
N ARG A 85 4.27 9.47 7.72
CA ARG A 85 3.67 8.85 8.91
C ARG A 85 2.39 8.11 8.52
N VAL A 86 2.12 6.95 9.13
CA VAL A 86 1.02 6.07 8.75
C VAL A 86 0.19 5.67 9.95
N VAL A 87 -1.13 5.85 9.87
CA VAL A 87 -2.08 5.21 10.78
C VAL A 87 -2.72 4.02 10.06
N GLY A 88 -2.53 2.84 10.61
CA GLY A 88 -3.16 1.62 10.12
C GLY A 88 -4.50 1.37 10.80
N LEU A 89 -5.57 1.19 10.03
CA LEU A 89 -6.87 0.76 10.55
C LEU A 89 -7.04 -0.74 10.31
N VAL A 90 -7.35 -1.45 11.36
CA VAL A 90 -7.73 -2.87 11.34
C VAL A 90 -9.12 -3.03 11.93
N ARG A 91 -9.81 -4.10 11.56
CA ARG A 91 -11.20 -4.31 12.03
C ARG A 91 -11.28 -4.69 13.50
N ARG A 92 -10.29 -5.38 14.06
CA ARG A 92 -10.31 -5.97 15.40
C ARG A 92 -8.99 -5.78 16.13
N ALA A 93 -9.03 -5.73 17.46
CA ALA A 93 -7.86 -5.60 18.32
C ALA A 93 -6.74 -6.62 18.03
N ALA A 94 -7.08 -7.88 17.72
CA ALA A 94 -6.09 -8.89 17.35
C ALA A 94 -5.21 -8.48 16.15
N GLY A 95 -5.73 -7.69 15.22
CA GLY A 95 -4.94 -7.15 14.10
C GLY A 95 -3.94 -6.06 14.52
N VAL A 96 -4.20 -5.38 15.62
CA VAL A 96 -3.26 -4.40 16.21
C VAL A 96 -2.03 -5.12 16.74
N ASP A 97 -2.24 -6.19 17.52
CA ASP A 97 -1.14 -6.97 18.08
C ASP A 97 -0.30 -7.62 16.97
N GLU A 98 -0.95 -8.19 15.96
CA GLU A 98 -0.29 -8.78 14.79
C GLU A 98 0.65 -7.79 14.07
N LEU A 99 0.22 -6.54 13.89
CA LEU A 99 1.03 -5.52 13.23
C LEU A 99 2.13 -4.98 14.14
N ARG A 100 1.86 -4.82 15.43
CA ARG A 100 2.86 -4.43 16.42
C ARG A 100 4.00 -5.45 16.50
N ASP A 101 3.68 -6.74 16.51
CA ASP A 101 4.67 -7.82 16.52
C ASP A 101 5.51 -7.84 15.22
N ALA A 102 4.94 -7.36 14.12
CA ALA A 102 5.64 -7.15 12.86
C ALA A 102 6.42 -5.81 12.79
N GLY A 103 6.50 -5.05 13.88
CA GLY A 103 7.20 -3.76 13.94
C GLY A 103 6.46 -2.62 13.24
N ILE A 104 5.17 -2.78 12.91
CA ILE A 104 4.32 -1.74 12.34
C ILE A 104 3.52 -1.13 13.50
N GLY A 105 3.90 0.09 13.92
CA GLY A 105 3.26 0.87 14.99
C GLY A 105 1.95 1.54 14.54
N ASP A 106 1.49 2.52 15.28
CA ASP A 106 0.39 3.43 14.94
C ASP A 106 -0.83 2.74 14.29
N VAL A 107 -1.36 1.71 14.94
CA VAL A 107 -2.47 0.89 14.47
C VAL A 107 -3.66 1.02 15.41
N VAL A 108 -4.85 1.19 14.84
CA VAL A 108 -6.10 1.34 15.57
C VAL A 108 -7.12 0.31 15.09
N ALA A 109 -7.85 -0.30 16.03
CA ALA A 109 -8.97 -1.20 15.75
C ALA A 109 -10.27 -0.41 15.65
N THR A 110 -10.98 -0.53 14.52
CA THR A 110 -12.21 0.24 14.26
C THR A 110 -13.46 -0.33 14.94
N ASP A 111 -13.37 -1.47 15.62
CA ASP A 111 -14.43 -2.01 16.49
C ASP A 111 -14.44 -1.37 17.89
N ALA A 112 -13.48 -0.53 18.24
CA ALA A 112 -13.51 0.27 19.45
C ALA A 112 -14.36 1.54 19.23
N ASP A 113 -15.19 1.91 20.20
CA ASP A 113 -16.09 3.07 20.08
C ASP A 113 -15.32 4.40 19.94
N ASP A 114 -14.15 4.49 20.56
CA ASP A 114 -13.26 5.66 20.61
C ASP A 114 -12.12 5.64 19.55
N TRP A 115 -12.23 4.81 18.53
CA TRP A 115 -11.13 4.63 17.58
C TRP A 115 -10.71 5.92 16.85
N ARG A 116 -11.63 6.85 16.63
CA ARG A 116 -11.32 8.14 15.99
C ARG A 116 -10.50 9.05 16.90
N GLU A 117 -10.80 9.03 18.19
CA GLU A 117 -10.05 9.70 19.24
C GLU A 117 -8.64 9.11 19.35
N GLN A 118 -8.50 7.80 19.23
CA GLN A 118 -7.19 7.14 19.18
C GLN A 118 -6.38 7.58 17.96
N VAL A 119 -6.98 7.66 16.76
CA VAL A 119 -6.34 8.21 15.56
C VAL A 119 -5.88 9.65 15.81
N SER A 120 -6.75 10.50 16.38
CA SER A 120 -6.42 11.89 16.70
C SER A 120 -5.28 11.99 17.73
N ALA A 121 -5.25 11.11 18.72
CA ALA A 121 -4.16 11.08 19.70
C ALA A 121 -2.82 10.68 19.08
N ILE A 122 -2.82 9.69 18.16
CA ILE A 122 -1.63 9.25 17.41
C ILE A 122 -1.07 10.40 16.56
N THR A 123 -1.94 11.07 15.82
CA THR A 123 -1.52 12.19 14.95
C THR A 123 -1.22 13.49 15.70
N GLY A 124 -1.56 13.56 16.99
CA GLY A 124 -1.47 14.80 17.76
C GLY A 124 -2.43 15.87 17.26
N GLY A 125 -3.50 15.48 16.56
CA GLY A 125 -4.46 16.39 15.92
C GLY A 125 -3.96 16.99 14.60
N GLU A 126 -2.80 16.59 14.11
CA GLU A 126 -2.32 17.01 12.80
C GLU A 126 -3.22 16.46 11.67
N PRO A 127 -3.42 17.21 10.58
CA PRO A 127 -4.29 16.77 9.47
C PRO A 127 -3.72 15.55 8.76
N ILE A 128 -4.59 14.59 8.45
CA ILE A 128 -4.26 13.43 7.61
C ILE A 128 -4.49 13.82 6.15
N ALA A 129 -3.41 13.84 5.36
CA ALA A 129 -3.43 14.32 3.98
C ALA A 129 -4.08 13.33 3.00
N ALA A 130 -3.90 12.04 3.22
CA ALA A 130 -4.46 11.02 2.33
C ALA A 130 -4.96 9.79 3.08
N GLY A 131 -5.97 9.14 2.49
CA GLY A 131 -6.52 7.88 2.97
C GLY A 131 -6.54 6.82 1.86
N VAL A 132 -6.23 5.59 2.21
CA VAL A 132 -6.28 4.44 1.29
C VAL A 132 -7.38 3.48 1.74
N ASP A 133 -8.38 3.29 0.90
CA ASP A 133 -9.43 2.31 1.12
C ASP A 133 -9.24 1.08 0.24
N SER A 134 -9.09 -0.08 0.87
CA SER A 134 -9.00 -1.39 0.22
C SER A 134 -10.26 -2.25 0.45
N VAL A 135 -11.24 -1.76 1.20
CA VAL A 135 -12.36 -2.55 1.73
C VAL A 135 -13.68 -2.22 1.05
N GLY A 136 -13.96 -0.94 0.80
CA GLY A 136 -15.25 -0.47 0.31
C GLY A 136 -16.32 -0.42 1.40
N GLY A 137 -17.58 -0.22 1.02
CA GLY A 137 -18.70 -0.10 1.94
C GLY A 137 -18.55 1.05 2.93
N SER A 138 -18.99 0.84 4.16
CA SER A 138 -18.87 1.80 5.27
C SER A 138 -17.41 2.00 5.73
N ALA A 139 -16.51 1.04 5.48
CA ALA A 139 -15.10 1.19 5.84
C ALA A 139 -14.39 2.32 5.04
N ALA A 140 -14.87 2.63 3.84
CA ALA A 140 -14.43 3.80 3.09
C ALA A 140 -14.80 5.10 3.80
N GLN A 141 -16.01 5.16 4.40
CA GLN A 141 -16.44 6.29 5.22
C GLN A 141 -15.58 6.45 6.49
N ASP A 142 -15.18 5.35 7.10
CA ASP A 142 -14.29 5.39 8.26
C ASP A 142 -12.98 6.10 7.91
N VAL A 143 -12.36 5.73 6.79
CA VAL A 143 -11.15 6.41 6.28
C VAL A 143 -11.42 7.89 6.00
N LEU A 144 -12.49 8.22 5.25
CA LEU A 144 -12.85 9.61 4.92
C LEU A 144 -13.08 10.45 6.18
N SER A 145 -13.69 9.85 7.23
CA SER A 145 -14.08 10.55 8.44
C SER A 145 -12.91 11.14 9.24
N VAL A 146 -11.71 10.58 9.08
CA VAL A 146 -10.49 11.01 9.80
C VAL A 146 -9.54 11.84 8.94
N LEU A 147 -9.82 12.03 7.65
CA LEU A 147 -9.03 12.92 6.81
C LEU A 147 -9.12 14.37 7.26
N GLY A 148 -8.06 15.09 7.05
CA GLY A 148 -8.02 16.55 7.19
C GLY A 148 -8.77 17.28 6.07
N GLU A 149 -8.87 18.60 6.16
CA GLU A 149 -9.39 19.47 5.11
C GLU A 149 -8.50 19.37 3.86
N GLY A 150 -9.10 19.28 2.67
CA GLY A 150 -8.41 19.06 1.41
C GLY A 150 -7.85 17.66 1.22
N GLY A 151 -8.09 16.74 2.16
CA GLY A 151 -7.56 15.38 2.11
C GLY A 151 -8.08 14.55 0.93
N GLU A 152 -7.29 13.57 0.49
CA GLU A 152 -7.62 12.70 -0.62
C GLU A 152 -7.94 11.28 -0.15
N LEU A 153 -9.09 10.72 -0.55
CA LEU A 153 -9.43 9.32 -0.39
C LEU A 153 -9.17 8.53 -1.67
N VAL A 154 -8.27 7.56 -1.61
CA VAL A 154 -7.94 6.69 -2.74
C VAL A 154 -8.62 5.35 -2.59
N ALA A 155 -9.55 5.03 -3.49
CA ALA A 155 -10.13 3.70 -3.63
C ALA A 155 -9.12 2.78 -4.33
N PHE A 156 -8.50 1.90 -3.54
CA PHE A 156 -7.50 0.93 -3.99
C PHE A 156 -8.09 -0.46 -4.19
N GLY A 157 -9.10 -0.81 -3.42
CA GLY A 157 -9.76 -2.11 -3.48
C GLY A 157 -11.22 -2.06 -3.04
N ALA A 158 -11.90 -3.20 -3.14
CA ALA A 158 -13.31 -3.38 -2.78
C ALA A 158 -13.54 -4.76 -2.15
N MET A 159 -12.71 -5.13 -1.16
CA MET A 159 -12.63 -6.49 -0.60
C MET A 159 -13.93 -6.95 0.08
N ALA A 160 -14.69 -6.03 0.70
CA ALA A 160 -15.94 -6.36 1.38
C ALA A 160 -17.17 -5.89 0.61
N SER A 161 -17.08 -4.82 -0.17
CA SER A 161 -18.21 -4.28 -0.91
C SER A 161 -17.76 -3.58 -2.18
N PRO A 162 -18.45 -3.79 -3.32
CA PRO A 162 -18.20 -3.06 -4.55
C PRO A 162 -18.73 -1.62 -4.52
N VAL A 163 -19.51 -1.26 -3.50
CA VAL A 163 -20.10 0.08 -3.32
C VAL A 163 -19.39 0.78 -2.18
N MET A 164 -19.01 2.03 -2.37
CA MET A 164 -18.53 2.91 -1.29
C MET A 164 -19.71 3.69 -0.70
N GLU A 165 -19.79 3.73 0.62
CA GLU A 165 -20.78 4.51 1.34
C GLU A 165 -20.11 5.74 1.93
N LEU A 166 -20.31 6.91 1.32
CA LEU A 166 -19.66 8.16 1.75
C LEU A 166 -20.71 9.20 2.14
N ARG A 167 -20.44 9.93 3.23
CA ARG A 167 -21.30 11.03 3.67
C ARG A 167 -20.95 12.29 2.88
N SER A 168 -21.96 12.86 2.20
CA SER A 168 -21.79 14.09 1.43
C SER A 168 -21.25 15.25 2.28
N GLY A 169 -21.62 15.31 3.58
CA GLY A 169 -21.12 16.33 4.50
C GLY A 169 -19.62 16.30 4.66
N ASP A 170 -19.02 15.09 4.81
CA ASP A 170 -17.55 14.97 4.90
C ASP A 170 -16.85 15.41 3.62
N LEU A 171 -17.42 15.08 2.45
CA LEU A 171 -16.88 15.52 1.17
C LEU A 171 -16.94 17.04 1.01
N ILE A 172 -18.10 17.64 1.32
CA ILE A 172 -18.34 19.08 1.13
C ILE A 172 -17.51 19.92 2.12
N PHE A 173 -17.63 19.61 3.42
CA PHE A 173 -17.06 20.47 4.45
C PHE A 173 -15.56 20.28 4.63
N LYS A 174 -15.03 19.11 4.28
CA LYS A 174 -13.57 18.89 4.22
C LYS A 174 -12.97 19.22 2.86
N GLN A 175 -13.78 19.52 1.83
CA GLN A 175 -13.32 19.70 0.44
C GLN A 175 -12.48 18.50 -0.03
N ALA A 176 -12.85 17.31 0.42
CA ALA A 176 -12.10 16.09 0.16
C ALA A 176 -12.25 15.62 -1.29
N THR A 177 -11.18 15.06 -1.84
CA THR A 177 -11.19 14.41 -3.16
C THR A 177 -11.31 12.90 -3.00
N VAL A 178 -12.04 12.26 -3.90
CA VAL A 178 -12.11 10.79 -4.00
C VAL A 178 -11.68 10.37 -5.39
N ARG A 179 -10.71 9.46 -5.48
CA ARG A 179 -10.27 8.89 -6.77
C ARG A 179 -10.00 7.39 -6.67
N GLY A 180 -10.08 6.72 -7.81
CA GLY A 180 -9.66 5.32 -7.93
C GLY A 180 -8.17 5.20 -8.23
N PHE A 181 -7.58 4.08 -7.80
CA PHE A 181 -6.23 3.67 -8.18
C PHE A 181 -6.26 2.26 -8.77
N TRP A 182 -5.90 2.14 -10.04
CA TRP A 182 -5.75 0.84 -10.70
C TRP A 182 -4.28 0.59 -11.07
N GLY A 183 -3.60 -0.18 -10.26
CA GLY A 183 -2.15 -0.44 -10.37
C GLY A 183 -1.71 -0.90 -11.75
N SER A 184 -2.48 -1.74 -12.45
CA SER A 184 -2.16 -2.19 -13.80
C SER A 184 -2.20 -1.06 -14.84
N VAL A 185 -3.11 -0.09 -14.70
CA VAL A 185 -3.16 1.09 -15.58
C VAL A 185 -1.99 2.00 -15.25
N VAL A 186 -1.78 2.30 -13.98
CA VAL A 186 -0.66 3.15 -13.52
C VAL A 186 0.67 2.60 -14.02
N SER A 187 0.91 1.29 -13.86
CA SER A 187 2.13 0.64 -14.35
C SER A 187 2.34 0.77 -15.85
N ARG A 188 1.27 0.70 -16.65
CA ARG A 188 1.36 0.81 -18.11
C ARG A 188 1.55 2.24 -18.59
N THR A 189 0.97 3.21 -17.89
CA THR A 189 1.03 4.64 -18.28
C THR A 189 2.21 5.40 -17.67
N MET A 190 2.84 4.81 -16.65
CA MET A 190 4.02 5.39 -16.00
C MET A 190 5.19 5.45 -16.97
N ASP A 191 5.88 6.58 -17.00
CA ASP A 191 7.08 6.74 -17.80
C ASP A 191 8.21 5.78 -17.35
N ALA A 192 9.10 5.46 -18.27
CA ALA A 192 10.14 4.48 -18.05
C ALA A 192 11.19 4.90 -16.99
N PRO A 193 11.60 6.18 -16.88
CA PRO A 193 12.47 6.63 -15.80
C PRO A 193 11.84 6.44 -14.41
N THR A 194 10.62 6.91 -14.20
CA THR A 194 9.89 6.77 -12.93
C THR A 194 9.71 5.30 -12.56
N ARG A 195 9.27 4.47 -13.49
CA ARG A 195 9.12 3.03 -13.24
C ARG A 195 10.44 2.39 -12.81
N ARG A 196 11.55 2.74 -13.46
CA ARG A 196 12.88 2.22 -13.13
C ARG A 196 13.33 2.67 -11.74
N ALA A 197 13.07 3.92 -11.38
CA ALA A 197 13.39 4.45 -10.06
C ALA A 197 12.62 3.72 -8.95
N LEU A 198 11.32 3.47 -9.15
CA LEU A 198 10.50 2.75 -8.17
C LEU A 198 10.91 1.28 -8.03
N PHE A 199 11.26 0.60 -9.13
CA PHE A 199 11.82 -0.76 -9.04
C PHE A 199 13.19 -0.78 -8.36
N GLY A 200 14.03 0.22 -8.60
CA GLY A 200 15.31 0.40 -7.92
C GLY A 200 15.12 0.55 -6.41
N GLU A 201 14.23 1.44 -5.99
CA GLU A 201 13.90 1.63 -4.57
C GLU A 201 13.39 0.35 -3.92
N LEU A 202 12.48 -0.39 -4.57
CA LEU A 202 12.01 -1.68 -4.05
C LEU A 202 13.17 -2.67 -3.85
N GLY A 203 14.06 -2.78 -4.84
CA GLY A 203 15.23 -3.65 -4.76
C GLY A 203 16.16 -3.28 -3.59
N GLU A 204 16.46 -2.00 -3.41
CA GLU A 204 17.27 -1.49 -2.30
C GLU A 204 16.64 -1.74 -0.94
N ARG A 205 15.32 -1.50 -0.80
CA ARG A 205 14.58 -1.72 0.44
C ARG A 205 14.52 -3.20 0.82
N LEU A 206 14.31 -4.07 -0.17
CA LEU A 206 14.33 -5.53 0.05
C LEU A 206 15.72 -6.03 0.42
N ALA A 207 16.76 -5.59 -0.29
CA ALA A 207 18.13 -5.99 -0.02
C ALA A 207 18.64 -5.51 1.36
N SER A 208 18.20 -4.33 1.81
CA SER A 208 18.54 -3.79 3.14
C SER A 208 17.67 -4.32 4.28
N GLY A 209 16.59 -5.05 4.00
CA GLY A 209 15.60 -5.47 4.99
C GLY A 209 14.65 -4.37 5.46
N ALA A 210 14.70 -3.17 4.87
CA ALA A 210 13.76 -2.08 5.17
C ALA A 210 12.35 -2.34 4.61
N LEU A 211 12.21 -3.26 3.68
CA LEU A 211 10.95 -3.84 3.21
C LEU A 211 11.03 -5.35 3.36
N THR A 212 10.04 -5.92 4.02
CA THR A 212 9.90 -7.37 4.15
C THR A 212 8.62 -7.84 3.47
N LEU A 213 8.71 -8.95 2.74
CA LEU A 213 7.58 -9.58 2.08
C LEU A 213 7.26 -10.90 2.79
N PRO A 214 6.01 -11.12 3.20
CA PRO A 214 5.66 -12.39 3.83
C PRO A 214 5.73 -13.52 2.81
N VAL A 215 6.37 -14.62 3.19
CA VAL A 215 6.45 -15.88 2.44
C VAL A 215 5.85 -16.96 3.32
N SER A 216 4.76 -17.58 2.88
CA SER A 216 4.11 -18.65 3.63
C SER A 216 4.72 -20.02 3.35
N SER A 217 5.13 -20.25 2.10
CA SER A 217 5.78 -21.50 1.67
C SER A 217 6.51 -21.32 0.34
N ILE A 218 7.50 -22.14 0.11
CA ILE A 218 8.24 -22.27 -1.17
C ILE A 218 7.92 -23.65 -1.72
N HIS A 219 7.56 -23.74 -3.00
CA HIS A 219 7.17 -24.97 -3.67
C HIS A 219 8.12 -25.30 -4.82
#